data_276efcf82877856742040d486ed3c0cf
#
_entry.id   276efcf82877856742040d486ed3c0cf
#
_cell.length_a   1.000
_cell.length_b   1.000
_cell.length_c   1.000
_cell.angle_alpha   90.00
_cell.angle_beta   90.00
_cell.angle_gamma   90.00
#
_symmetry.space_group_name_H-M   'P 1'
#
loop_
_entity.id
_entity.type
_entity.pdbx_description
1 polymer ?
#
loop_
_entity_poly.entity_id
_entity_poly.type
_entity_poly.pdbx_seq_one_letter_code
_entity_poly.pdbx_strand_id
1 'polypeptide(L)'
;MPDLNEDYRKIYELHARICGLMANPKRLEIIDQLSRGESSVNELAEAMGISKANVSQHLSLLRDGQLVTSRKDGQHVYYSLAGPKVFEAWSVMRDLTVEQLAAMDELRETLQQSANNADVEEITLPELLERRSRGEVVLVDVRPADEYARGHIEGAHS
;
A
#
# COMPACT_ATOMS: atom_id res chain seq x y z
N MET A 1 -38.77 -17.18 -4.88
CA MET A 1 -38.14 -16.03 -4.25
C MET A 1 -36.68 -16.00 -4.71
N PRO A 2 -36.13 -14.88 -5.17
CA PRO A 2 -34.71 -14.81 -5.45
C PRO A 2 -33.93 -15.12 -4.16
N ASP A 3 -32.88 -15.94 -4.29
CA ASP A 3 -32.03 -16.31 -3.16
C ASP A 3 -31.22 -15.10 -2.76
N LEU A 4 -31.64 -14.40 -1.70
CA LEU A 4 -30.92 -13.23 -1.13
C LEU A 4 -29.43 -13.50 -0.95
N ASN A 5 -29.05 -14.77 -0.74
CA ASN A 5 -27.66 -15.18 -0.56
C ASN A 5 -26.87 -15.14 -1.88
N GLU A 6 -27.48 -15.45 -3.02
CA GLU A 6 -26.83 -15.40 -4.34
C GLU A 6 -26.63 -13.96 -4.82
N ASP A 7 -27.58 -13.07 -4.58
CA ASP A 7 -27.45 -11.65 -4.95
C ASP A 7 -26.37 -10.94 -4.10
N TYR A 8 -26.26 -11.26 -2.80
CA TYR A 8 -25.19 -10.75 -1.96
C TYR A 8 -23.81 -11.26 -2.41
N ARG A 9 -23.66 -12.49 -2.86
CA ARG A 9 -22.40 -13.02 -3.40
C ARG A 9 -21.96 -12.23 -4.64
N LYS A 10 -22.86 -11.93 -5.55
CA LYS A 10 -22.59 -11.11 -6.74
C LYS A 10 -22.12 -9.69 -6.37
N ILE A 11 -22.70 -9.10 -5.32
CA ILE A 11 -22.25 -7.80 -4.80
C ILE A 11 -20.82 -7.89 -4.29
N TYR A 12 -20.47 -8.92 -3.51
CA TYR A 12 -19.10 -9.09 -3.01
C TYR A 12 -18.09 -9.36 -4.13
N GLU A 13 -18.47 -10.11 -5.16
CA GLU A 13 -17.62 -10.36 -6.33
C GLU A 13 -17.32 -9.05 -7.09
N LEU A 14 -18.35 -8.25 -7.33
CA LEU A 14 -18.22 -6.93 -7.96
C LEU A 14 -17.40 -5.97 -7.08
N HIS A 15 -17.65 -5.95 -5.80
CA HIS A 15 -16.90 -5.15 -4.84
C HIS A 15 -15.41 -5.54 -4.84
N ALA A 16 -15.09 -6.82 -4.75
CA ALA A 16 -13.72 -7.32 -4.82
C ALA A 16 -13.03 -6.94 -6.14
N ARG A 17 -13.76 -6.97 -7.27
CA ARG A 17 -13.26 -6.52 -8.57
C ARG A 17 -12.91 -5.02 -8.55
N ILE A 18 -13.79 -4.18 -8.00
CA ILE A 18 -13.54 -2.73 -7.88
C ILE A 18 -12.31 -2.48 -6.98
N CYS A 19 -12.25 -3.12 -5.82
CA CYS A 19 -11.09 -3.03 -4.94
C CYS A 19 -9.79 -3.47 -5.66
N GLY A 20 -9.83 -4.55 -6.43
CA GLY A 20 -8.70 -5.01 -7.23
C GLY A 20 -8.25 -4.00 -8.29
N LEU A 21 -9.19 -3.26 -8.88
CA LEU A 21 -8.85 -2.17 -9.80
C LEU A 21 -8.18 -1.00 -9.08
N MET A 22 -8.53 -0.73 -7.84
CA MET A 22 -7.91 0.32 -7.01
C MET A 22 -6.61 -0.15 -6.34
N ALA A 23 -6.34 -1.43 -6.22
CA ALA A 23 -5.16 -2.01 -5.57
C ALA A 23 -3.87 -1.87 -6.41
N ASN A 24 -3.59 -0.65 -6.89
CA ASN A 24 -2.36 -0.33 -7.60
C ASN A 24 -2.02 1.16 -7.41
N PRO A 25 -0.80 1.51 -6.95
CA PRO A 25 -0.43 2.88 -6.65
C PRO A 25 -0.65 3.85 -7.82
N LYS A 26 -0.30 3.44 -9.06
CA LYS A 26 -0.46 4.31 -10.22
C LYS A 26 -1.92 4.54 -10.61
N ARG A 27 -2.81 3.59 -10.38
CA ARG A 27 -4.25 3.80 -10.59
C ARG A 27 -4.85 4.71 -9.52
N LEU A 28 -4.42 4.60 -8.28
CA LEU A 28 -4.82 5.53 -7.21
C LEU A 28 -4.35 6.96 -7.49
N GLU A 29 -3.12 7.12 -7.99
CA GLU A 29 -2.58 8.42 -8.42
C GLU A 29 -3.38 9.03 -9.58
N ILE A 30 -3.78 8.21 -10.57
CA ILE A 30 -4.67 8.67 -11.66
C ILE A 30 -6.02 9.13 -11.11
N ILE A 31 -6.63 8.39 -10.18
CA ILE A 31 -7.90 8.78 -9.56
C ILE A 31 -7.76 10.11 -8.82
N ASP A 32 -6.65 10.31 -8.09
CA ASP A 32 -6.33 11.58 -7.42
C ASP A 32 -6.20 12.74 -8.43
N GLN A 33 -5.47 12.55 -9.52
CA GLN A 33 -5.35 13.58 -10.56
C GLN A 33 -6.70 13.93 -11.18
N LEU A 34 -7.49 12.92 -11.55
CA LEU A 34 -8.81 13.10 -12.16
C LEU A 34 -9.86 13.66 -11.18
N SER A 35 -9.65 13.61 -9.89
CA SER A 35 -10.52 14.25 -8.90
C SER A 35 -10.48 15.77 -8.97
N ARG A 36 -9.40 16.34 -9.50
CA ARG A 36 -9.17 17.79 -9.66
C ARG A 36 -9.74 18.31 -10.97
N GLY A 37 -10.09 17.44 -11.90
CA GLY A 37 -10.63 17.76 -13.20
C GLY A 37 -10.30 16.72 -14.26
N GLU A 38 -10.90 16.89 -15.43
CA GLU A 38 -10.58 16.04 -16.57
C GLU A 38 -9.15 16.29 -17.07
N SER A 39 -8.49 15.23 -17.55
CA SER A 39 -7.14 15.30 -18.07
C SER A 39 -6.93 14.35 -19.23
N SER A 40 -6.03 14.71 -20.12
CA SER A 40 -5.57 13.88 -21.24
C SER A 40 -4.47 12.91 -20.78
N VAL A 41 -4.19 11.88 -21.59
CA VAL A 41 -3.05 10.97 -21.36
C VAL A 41 -1.72 11.73 -21.25
N ASN A 42 -1.56 12.81 -22.02
CA ASN A 42 -0.32 13.59 -22.03
C ASN A 42 -0.13 14.32 -20.68
N GLU A 43 -1.15 15.00 -20.20
CA GLU A 43 -1.13 15.73 -18.93
C GLU A 43 -0.91 14.78 -17.75
N LEU A 44 -1.60 13.63 -17.73
CA LEU A 44 -1.38 12.61 -16.68
C LEU A 44 0.04 12.04 -16.73
N ALA A 45 0.58 11.77 -17.92
CA ALA A 45 1.94 11.24 -18.07
C ALA A 45 3.00 12.24 -17.56
N GLU A 46 2.81 13.53 -17.85
CA GLU A 46 3.66 14.61 -17.37
C GLU A 46 3.57 14.76 -15.86
N ALA A 47 2.36 14.85 -15.31
CA ALA A 47 2.12 15.02 -13.87
C ALA A 47 2.68 13.86 -13.04
N MET A 48 2.58 12.63 -13.57
CA MET A 48 2.99 11.41 -12.86
C MET A 48 4.44 10.98 -13.15
N GLY A 49 5.12 11.62 -14.09
CA GLY A 49 6.50 11.27 -14.48
C GLY A 49 6.63 9.86 -15.09
N ILE A 50 5.59 9.36 -15.78
CA ILE A 50 5.58 8.02 -16.41
C ILE A 50 5.24 8.09 -17.91
N SER A 51 5.49 7.00 -18.63
CA SER A 51 5.22 6.99 -20.07
C SER A 51 3.72 7.03 -20.38
N LYS A 52 3.36 7.66 -21.51
CA LYS A 52 1.98 7.69 -22.03
C LYS A 52 1.39 6.30 -22.23
N ALA A 53 2.20 5.33 -22.63
CA ALA A 53 1.78 3.94 -22.79
C ALA A 53 1.34 3.33 -21.44
N ASN A 54 2.08 3.61 -20.38
CA ASN A 54 1.75 3.16 -19.02
C ASN A 54 0.45 3.79 -18.52
N VAL A 55 0.30 5.13 -18.67
CA VAL A 55 -0.96 5.83 -18.34
C VAL A 55 -2.15 5.24 -19.11
N SER A 56 -1.98 5.04 -20.43
CA SER A 56 -3.05 4.49 -21.28
C SER A 56 -3.48 3.09 -20.83
N GLN A 57 -2.54 2.25 -20.42
CA GLN A 57 -2.83 0.92 -19.90
C GLN A 57 -3.64 0.98 -18.59
N HIS A 58 -3.25 1.84 -17.65
CA HIS A 58 -3.98 2.02 -16.41
C HIS A 58 -5.37 2.62 -16.64
N LEU A 59 -5.48 3.63 -17.50
CA LEU A 59 -6.77 4.23 -17.87
C LEU A 59 -7.70 3.21 -18.55
N SER A 60 -7.18 2.32 -19.40
CA SER A 60 -7.99 1.24 -19.98
C SER A 60 -8.60 0.35 -18.93
N LEU A 61 -7.79 -0.12 -17.95
CA LEU A 61 -8.27 -0.95 -16.86
C LEU A 61 -9.33 -0.23 -16.00
N LEU A 62 -9.10 1.04 -15.67
CA LEU A 62 -10.06 1.84 -14.91
C LEU A 62 -11.36 2.07 -15.67
N ARG A 63 -11.29 2.28 -16.99
CA ARG A 63 -12.45 2.46 -17.87
C ARG A 63 -13.24 1.15 -18.01
N ASP A 64 -12.57 0.03 -18.20
CA ASP A 64 -13.20 -1.30 -18.29
C ASP A 64 -13.89 -1.67 -16.96
N GLY A 65 -13.39 -1.14 -15.87
CA GLY A 65 -14.01 -1.22 -14.55
C GLY A 65 -15.05 -0.14 -14.25
N GLN A 66 -15.34 0.74 -15.21
CA GLN A 66 -16.30 1.83 -15.07
C GLN A 66 -15.97 2.83 -13.95
N LEU A 67 -14.68 2.97 -13.58
CA LEU A 67 -14.21 3.96 -12.61
C LEU A 67 -13.85 5.30 -13.28
N VAL A 68 -13.53 5.28 -14.56
CA VAL A 68 -13.31 6.48 -15.37
C VAL A 68 -14.12 6.43 -16.66
N THR A 69 -14.44 7.60 -17.20
CA THR A 69 -15.03 7.81 -18.50
C THR A 69 -14.08 8.59 -19.40
N SER A 70 -14.35 8.61 -20.68
CA SER A 70 -13.60 9.43 -21.63
C SER A 70 -14.51 10.14 -22.59
N ARG A 71 -14.14 11.37 -22.97
CA ARG A 71 -14.77 12.13 -24.06
C ARG A 71 -13.73 12.50 -25.10
N LYS A 72 -14.13 12.59 -26.33
CA LYS A 72 -13.30 13.07 -27.43
C LYS A 72 -13.58 14.55 -27.68
N ASP A 73 -12.53 15.33 -27.83
CA ASP A 73 -12.61 16.74 -28.18
C ASP A 73 -11.58 17.02 -29.29
N GLY A 74 -12.05 17.10 -30.54
CA GLY A 74 -11.18 17.19 -31.70
C GLY A 74 -10.27 15.96 -31.82
N GLN A 75 -8.97 16.19 -31.76
CA GLN A 75 -7.94 15.13 -31.79
C GLN A 75 -7.52 14.65 -30.39
N HIS A 76 -8.08 15.24 -29.33
CA HIS A 76 -7.74 14.93 -27.97
C HIS A 76 -8.79 14.04 -27.29
N VAL A 77 -8.34 13.19 -26.39
CA VAL A 77 -9.21 12.37 -25.53
C VAL A 77 -8.94 12.79 -24.10
N TYR A 78 -9.99 13.24 -23.42
CA TYR A 78 -9.99 13.61 -22.01
C TYR A 78 -10.67 12.54 -21.19
N TYR A 79 -10.10 12.26 -20.02
CA TYR A 79 -10.62 11.31 -19.06
C TYR A 79 -11.10 12.03 -17.82
N SER A 80 -12.17 11.51 -17.20
CA SER A 80 -12.73 11.98 -15.93
C SER A 80 -13.18 10.81 -15.08
N LEU A 81 -13.38 11.03 -13.80
CA LEU A 81 -14.03 10.04 -12.94
C LEU A 81 -15.44 9.74 -13.45
N ALA A 82 -15.86 8.48 -13.38
CA ALA A 82 -17.19 8.05 -13.84
C ALA A 82 -18.34 8.63 -13.00
N GLY A 83 -18.04 9.13 -11.81
CA GLY A 83 -18.99 9.81 -10.94
C GLY A 83 -18.41 10.10 -9.56
N PRO A 84 -19.13 10.87 -8.72
CA PRO A 84 -18.65 11.31 -7.42
C PRO A 84 -18.33 10.15 -6.46
N LYS A 85 -19.05 9.03 -6.58
CA LYS A 85 -18.82 7.84 -5.74
C LYS A 85 -17.42 7.24 -5.87
N VAL A 86 -16.76 7.41 -7.02
CA VAL A 86 -15.37 6.94 -7.20
C VAL A 86 -14.42 7.75 -6.32
N PHE A 87 -14.61 9.07 -6.29
CA PHE A 87 -13.82 9.96 -5.44
C PHE A 87 -14.11 9.72 -3.95
N GLU A 88 -15.40 9.60 -3.58
CA GLU A 88 -15.80 9.32 -2.19
C GLU A 88 -15.14 8.04 -1.67
N ALA A 89 -15.20 6.93 -2.43
CA ALA A 89 -14.59 5.66 -2.06
C ALA A 89 -13.07 5.78 -1.92
N TRP A 90 -12.40 6.43 -2.89
CA TRP A 90 -10.96 6.68 -2.84
C TRP A 90 -10.57 7.54 -1.64
N SER A 91 -11.32 8.62 -1.35
CA SER A 91 -11.06 9.53 -0.24
C SER A 91 -11.12 8.81 1.10
N VAL A 92 -12.18 8.01 1.33
CA VAL A 92 -12.32 7.22 2.57
C VAL A 92 -11.17 6.23 2.76
N MET A 93 -10.75 5.54 1.70
CA MET A 93 -9.59 4.63 1.78
C MET A 93 -8.28 5.39 2.04
N ARG A 94 -8.09 6.56 1.42
CA ARG A 94 -6.94 7.40 1.68
C ARG A 94 -6.88 7.85 3.13
N ASP A 95 -8.01 8.33 3.67
CA ASP A 95 -8.08 8.81 5.05
C ASP A 95 -7.78 7.69 6.03
N LEU A 96 -8.34 6.49 5.82
CA LEU A 96 -7.99 5.29 6.59
C LEU A 96 -6.48 4.95 6.52
N THR A 97 -5.87 5.11 5.34
CA THR A 97 -4.43 4.86 5.18
C THR A 97 -3.60 5.88 5.96
N VAL A 98 -4.00 7.16 5.95
CA VAL A 98 -3.32 8.22 6.72
C VAL A 98 -3.44 7.96 8.22
N GLU A 99 -4.63 7.55 8.71
CA GLU A 99 -4.82 7.18 10.11
C GLU A 99 -3.95 5.99 10.52
N GLN A 100 -3.84 4.96 9.67
CA GLN A 100 -2.98 3.82 9.94
C GLN A 100 -1.49 4.20 9.94
N LEU A 101 -1.08 5.07 9.04
CA LEU A 101 0.31 5.55 8.99
C LEU A 101 0.66 6.33 10.26
N ALA A 102 -0.23 7.22 10.71
CA ALA A 102 -0.03 7.98 11.96
C ALA A 102 0.05 7.05 13.18
N ALA A 103 -0.81 6.04 13.27
CA ALA A 103 -0.77 5.04 14.34
C ALA A 103 0.52 4.21 14.32
N MET A 104 1.07 3.90 13.15
CA MET A 104 2.35 3.21 13.02
C MET A 104 3.52 4.10 13.46
N ASP A 105 3.50 5.39 13.13
CA ASP A 105 4.53 6.33 13.57
C ASP A 105 4.51 6.51 15.10
N GLU A 106 3.33 6.63 15.71
CA GLU A 106 3.16 6.68 17.18
C GLU A 106 3.68 5.39 17.84
N LEU A 107 3.35 4.23 17.30
CA LEU A 107 3.86 2.94 17.78
C LEU A 107 5.39 2.87 17.69
N ARG A 108 5.97 3.32 16.57
CA ARG A 108 7.41 3.37 16.36
C ARG A 108 8.10 4.28 17.38
N GLU A 109 7.55 5.46 17.62
CA GLU A 109 8.06 6.38 18.63
C GLU A 109 8.00 5.76 20.03
N THR A 110 6.88 5.12 20.37
CA THR A 110 6.69 4.43 21.66
C THR A 110 7.72 3.30 21.84
N LEU A 111 7.96 2.50 20.80
CA LEU A 111 8.96 1.43 20.83
C LEU A 111 10.39 1.99 20.96
N GLN A 112 10.70 3.07 20.26
CA GLN A 112 12.00 3.75 20.39
C GLN A 112 12.20 4.34 21.79
N GLN A 113 11.17 4.97 22.35
CA GLN A 113 11.22 5.49 23.72
C GLN A 113 11.38 4.36 24.74
N SER A 114 10.69 3.24 24.55
CA SER A 114 10.81 2.06 25.40
C SER A 114 12.20 1.44 25.31
N ALA A 115 12.77 1.38 24.10
CA ALA A 115 14.14 0.92 23.88
C ALA A 115 15.18 1.86 24.52
N ASN A 116 14.94 3.18 24.46
CA ASN A 116 15.82 4.19 25.08
C ASN A 116 15.68 4.22 26.63
N ASN A 117 14.53 3.82 27.17
CA ASN A 117 14.27 3.74 28.60
C ASN A 117 14.59 2.37 29.23
N ALA A 118 14.73 1.33 28.42
CA ALA A 118 15.37 0.10 28.88
C ALA A 118 16.86 0.40 29.06
N ASP A 119 17.48 -0.15 30.10
CA ASP A 119 18.95 -0.20 30.25
C ASP A 119 19.54 -1.03 29.08
N VAL A 120 19.43 -0.49 27.86
CA VAL A 120 20.02 -1.09 26.65
C VAL A 120 21.46 -0.69 26.60
N GLU A 121 22.33 -1.59 26.99
CA GLU A 121 23.75 -1.45 26.85
C GLU A 121 24.14 -1.79 25.41
N GLU A 122 24.68 -0.82 24.65
CA GLU A 122 25.26 -1.11 23.35
C GLU A 122 26.57 -1.89 23.56
N ILE A 123 26.61 -3.12 23.09
CA ILE A 123 27.79 -3.96 23.13
C ILE A 123 28.33 -4.23 21.74
N THR A 124 29.65 -4.35 21.64
CA THR A 124 30.30 -4.70 20.37
C THR A 124 30.17 -6.20 20.07
N LEU A 125 30.29 -6.61 18.81
CA LEU A 125 30.25 -8.01 18.43
C LEU A 125 31.28 -8.89 19.18
N PRO A 126 32.54 -8.49 19.38
CA PRO A 126 33.49 -9.24 20.20
C PRO A 126 33.02 -9.43 21.64
N GLU A 127 32.49 -8.39 22.27
CA GLU A 127 31.97 -8.43 23.63
C GLU A 127 30.72 -9.31 23.75
N LEU A 128 29.83 -9.26 22.76
CA LEU A 128 28.66 -10.15 22.66
C LEU A 128 29.10 -11.63 22.66
N LEU A 129 30.07 -11.96 21.83
CA LEU A 129 30.60 -13.32 21.74
C LEU A 129 31.26 -13.79 23.04
N GLU A 130 31.96 -12.89 23.72
CA GLU A 130 32.58 -13.18 25.01
C GLU A 130 31.52 -13.43 26.11
N ARG A 131 30.53 -12.54 26.26
CA ARG A 131 29.43 -12.69 27.23
C ARG A 131 28.61 -13.95 26.94
N ARG A 132 28.40 -14.27 25.65
CA ARG A 132 27.74 -15.51 25.25
C ARG A 132 28.52 -16.75 25.68
N SER A 133 29.83 -16.76 25.48
CA SER A 133 30.68 -17.91 25.88
C SER A 133 30.65 -18.18 27.38
N ARG A 134 30.33 -17.15 28.18
CA ARG A 134 30.13 -17.25 29.63
C ARG A 134 28.68 -17.57 30.04
N GLY A 135 27.75 -17.66 29.07
CA GLY A 135 26.33 -17.91 29.35
C GLY A 135 25.60 -16.72 29.99
N GLU A 136 26.15 -15.49 29.84
CA GLU A 136 25.61 -14.26 30.45
C GLU A 136 24.52 -13.62 29.59
N VAL A 137 24.38 -14.03 28.32
CA VAL A 137 23.42 -13.49 27.36
C VAL A 137 22.75 -14.59 26.53
N VAL A 138 21.50 -14.35 26.19
CA VAL A 138 20.73 -15.19 25.26
C VAL A 138 20.51 -14.37 23.97
N LEU A 139 20.86 -14.96 22.84
CA LEU A 139 20.62 -14.38 21.52
C LEU A 139 19.25 -14.83 21.02
N VAL A 140 18.40 -13.84 20.71
CA VAL A 140 17.09 -14.09 20.11
C VAL A 140 17.05 -13.41 18.76
N ASP A 141 16.77 -14.18 17.70
CA ASP A 141 16.55 -13.65 16.35
C ASP A 141 15.04 -13.41 16.15
N VAL A 142 14.65 -12.15 16.07
CA VAL A 142 13.24 -11.72 15.94
C VAL A 142 12.79 -11.61 14.48
N ARG A 143 13.62 -12.02 13.52
CA ARG A 143 13.25 -12.02 12.10
C ARG A 143 12.27 -13.16 11.78
N PRO A 144 11.51 -13.02 10.66
CA PRO A 144 10.65 -14.12 10.19
C PRO A 144 11.41 -15.43 10.01
N ALA A 145 10.72 -16.56 10.25
CA ALA A 145 11.34 -17.89 10.24
C ALA A 145 12.05 -18.25 8.93
N ASP A 146 11.60 -17.72 7.79
CA ASP A 146 12.24 -17.92 6.49
C ASP A 146 13.56 -17.14 6.35
N GLU A 147 13.69 -16.00 6.99
CA GLU A 147 14.96 -15.25 7.05
C GLU A 147 15.94 -15.91 8.00
N TYR A 148 15.47 -16.33 9.18
CA TYR A 148 16.26 -17.11 10.12
C TYR A 148 16.85 -18.37 9.47
N ALA A 149 16.06 -19.11 8.69
CA ALA A 149 16.49 -20.30 8.01
C ALA A 149 17.55 -20.07 6.93
N ARG A 150 17.61 -18.87 6.33
CA ARG A 150 18.62 -18.50 5.31
C ARG A 150 19.99 -18.19 5.91
N GLY A 151 20.06 -17.84 7.17
CA GLY A 151 21.30 -17.58 7.90
C GLY A 151 21.03 -16.77 9.16
N HIS A 152 21.55 -17.22 10.28
CA HIS A 152 21.45 -16.57 11.59
C HIS A 152 22.79 -16.66 12.33
N ILE A 153 22.94 -15.91 13.40
CA ILE A 153 24.09 -15.99 14.27
C ILE A 153 24.05 -17.34 15.00
N GLU A 154 25.13 -18.10 14.93
CA GLU A 154 25.22 -19.42 15.56
C GLU A 154 24.82 -19.36 17.04
N GLY A 155 23.83 -20.19 17.42
CA GLY A 155 23.26 -20.23 18.77
C GLY A 155 22.23 -19.15 19.10
N ALA A 156 21.73 -18.43 18.09
CA ALA A 156 20.52 -17.61 18.28
C ALA A 156 19.27 -18.48 18.30
N HIS A 157 18.31 -18.10 19.14
CA HIS A 157 16.98 -18.71 19.18
C HIS A 157 16.01 -17.88 18.30
N SER A 158 15.11 -18.56 17.55
CA SER A 158 14.04 -17.93 16.80
C SER A 158 12.75 -17.91 17.61
#